data_dcbc1cb6af6078709a323911e7c50e74
#
_entry.id   dcbc1cb6af6078709a323911e7c50e74
#
_cell.length_a   1.000
_cell.length_b   1.000
_cell.length_c   1.000
_cell.angle_alpha   90.00
_cell.angle_beta   90.00
_cell.angle_gamma   90.00
#
_symmetry.space_group_name_H-M   'P 1'
#
loop_
_entity.id
_entity.type
_entity.pdbx_description
1 polymer ?
#
loop_
_entity_poly.entity_id
_entity_poly.type
_entity_poly.pdbx_seq_one_letter_code
_entity_poly.pdbx_strand_id
1 'polypeptide(L)'
;MIARDERPVAGVPRAVLAILATALALQMAWQGTQPKPVARAAALDTPPSVAALRVASLGEPIALAQLATLYLQAFDNQPGVSIPFRNLDYSRVTQWLATILGLDPLGQYPMLMAAQVYTQVPDAARERLMVEFVHAQFLQDPNRRWRWLAHVTIMAKHRLHDDALALRYARDIARLAPAAPTWARQMQIFILEDIGELESAKILLGGLLAGGEIRDDRELHFLTERLEGMKNDEKQTPTTKNRHSEPSAPGGKP
;
A
#
# COMPACT_ATOMS: atom_id res chain seq x y z
N MET A 1 -7.29 -39.00 -25.37
CA MET A 1 -8.71 -39.04 -25.03
C MET A 1 -8.89 -40.19 -24.05
N ILE A 2 -8.89 -39.93 -22.75
CA ILE A 2 -9.04 -40.96 -21.69
C ILE A 2 -10.54 -41.17 -21.56
N ALA A 3 -11.05 -42.33 -21.99
CA ALA A 3 -12.44 -42.75 -21.75
C ALA A 3 -12.65 -42.81 -20.23
N ARG A 4 -13.49 -41.93 -19.69
CA ARG A 4 -13.96 -42.03 -18.32
C ARG A 4 -14.80 -43.30 -18.23
N ASP A 5 -14.36 -44.24 -17.40
CA ASP A 5 -15.08 -45.46 -17.09
C ASP A 5 -16.28 -45.08 -16.24
N GLU A 6 -17.39 -44.73 -16.88
CA GLU A 6 -18.65 -44.34 -16.22
C GLU A 6 -19.27 -45.58 -15.61
N ARG A 7 -19.25 -45.69 -14.29
CA ARG A 7 -19.86 -46.79 -13.56
C ARG A 7 -21.38 -46.70 -13.73
N PRO A 8 -22.05 -47.79 -14.17
CA PRO A 8 -23.50 -47.76 -14.37
C PRO A 8 -24.23 -47.57 -13.04
N VAL A 9 -25.25 -46.70 -13.03
CA VAL A 9 -26.10 -46.38 -11.86
C VAL A 9 -26.79 -47.63 -11.30
N ALA A 10 -26.95 -48.67 -12.09
CA ALA A 10 -27.56 -49.95 -11.70
C ALA A 10 -26.81 -50.64 -10.53
N GLY A 11 -25.54 -50.32 -10.29
CA GLY A 11 -24.76 -50.85 -9.15
C GLY A 11 -24.92 -50.08 -7.84
N VAL A 12 -25.69 -49.00 -7.80
CA VAL A 12 -25.89 -48.20 -6.60
C VAL A 12 -27.05 -48.73 -5.78
N PRO A 13 -26.91 -48.96 -4.46
CA PRO A 13 -28.01 -49.39 -3.59
C PRO A 13 -29.20 -48.45 -3.68
N ARG A 14 -30.38 -49.00 -3.83
CA ARG A 14 -31.66 -48.22 -3.94
C ARG A 14 -31.85 -47.22 -2.79
N ALA A 15 -31.39 -47.57 -1.58
CA ALA A 15 -31.42 -46.69 -0.41
C ALA A 15 -30.61 -45.41 -0.63
N VAL A 16 -29.44 -45.48 -1.25
CA VAL A 16 -28.59 -44.31 -1.56
C VAL A 16 -29.29 -43.41 -2.57
N LEU A 17 -29.85 -43.97 -3.63
CA LEU A 17 -30.64 -43.23 -4.62
C LEU A 17 -31.87 -42.55 -3.99
N ALA A 18 -32.57 -43.22 -3.09
CA ALA A 18 -33.71 -42.64 -2.37
C ALA A 18 -33.28 -41.46 -1.48
N ILE A 19 -32.15 -41.59 -0.74
CA ILE A 19 -31.61 -40.53 0.10
C ILE A 19 -31.21 -39.31 -0.76
N LEU A 20 -30.52 -39.55 -1.88
CA LEU A 20 -30.12 -38.47 -2.81
C LEU A 20 -31.33 -37.76 -3.42
N ALA A 21 -32.36 -38.53 -3.86
CA ALA A 21 -33.58 -37.96 -4.42
C ALA A 21 -34.36 -37.15 -3.36
N THR A 22 -34.44 -37.64 -2.13
CA THR A 22 -35.06 -36.92 -1.02
C THR A 22 -34.30 -35.66 -0.66
N ALA A 23 -32.96 -35.72 -0.56
CA ALA A 23 -32.14 -34.58 -0.29
C ALA A 23 -32.28 -33.52 -1.39
N LEU A 24 -32.27 -33.92 -2.67
CA LEU A 24 -32.50 -33.02 -3.79
C LEU A 24 -33.89 -32.38 -3.74
N ALA A 25 -34.95 -33.16 -3.46
CA ALA A 25 -36.28 -32.62 -3.33
C ALA A 25 -36.42 -31.62 -2.19
N LEU A 26 -35.79 -31.89 -1.03
CA LEU A 26 -35.74 -30.98 0.11
C LEU A 26 -34.94 -29.70 -0.24
N GLN A 27 -33.85 -29.84 -0.96
CA GLN A 27 -33.06 -28.70 -1.41
C GLN A 27 -33.83 -27.81 -2.41
N MET A 28 -34.55 -28.43 -3.35
CA MET A 28 -35.40 -27.69 -4.30
C MET A 28 -36.55 -26.98 -3.58
N ALA A 29 -37.21 -27.65 -2.63
CA ALA A 29 -38.27 -27.05 -1.82
C ALA A 29 -37.73 -25.88 -1.01
N TRP A 30 -36.56 -26.05 -0.34
CA TRP A 30 -35.90 -24.98 0.40
C TRP A 30 -35.55 -23.81 -0.52
N GLN A 31 -34.95 -24.05 -1.69
CA GLN A 31 -34.60 -23.02 -2.66
C GLN A 31 -35.85 -22.27 -3.17
N GLY A 32 -36.95 -22.96 -3.34
CA GLY A 32 -38.24 -22.37 -3.76
C GLY A 32 -38.86 -21.45 -2.71
N THR A 33 -38.55 -21.65 -1.42
CA THR A 33 -38.99 -20.76 -0.32
C THR A 33 -38.10 -19.57 -0.10
N GLN A 34 -36.89 -19.56 -0.70
CA GLN A 34 -35.98 -18.43 -0.57
C GLN A 34 -36.46 -17.22 -1.38
N PRO A 35 -36.42 -16.01 -0.82
CA PRO A 35 -36.71 -14.81 -1.60
C PRO A 35 -35.72 -14.70 -2.76
N LYS A 36 -36.22 -14.34 -3.93
CA LYS A 36 -35.37 -14.14 -5.11
C LYS A 36 -34.29 -13.12 -4.75
N PRO A 37 -32.99 -13.42 -5.01
CA PRO A 37 -31.93 -12.50 -4.73
C PRO A 37 -32.16 -11.21 -5.52
N VAL A 38 -32.33 -10.11 -4.81
CA VAL A 38 -32.42 -8.78 -5.40
C VAL A 38 -30.99 -8.23 -5.42
N ALA A 39 -30.57 -7.75 -6.59
CA ALA A 39 -29.30 -7.07 -6.74
C ALA A 39 -29.25 -5.84 -5.82
N ARG A 40 -28.56 -5.95 -4.70
CA ARG A 40 -28.45 -4.88 -3.71
C ARG A 40 -26.99 -4.77 -3.28
N ALA A 41 -26.43 -3.59 -3.46
CA ALA A 41 -25.08 -3.30 -2.96
C ALA A 41 -25.09 -3.35 -1.43
N ALA A 42 -24.37 -4.29 -0.84
CA ALA A 42 -24.12 -4.31 0.60
C ALA A 42 -22.91 -3.41 0.93
N ALA A 43 -22.98 -2.72 2.05
CA ALA A 43 -21.84 -1.99 2.57
C ALA A 43 -20.82 -2.94 3.19
N LEU A 44 -19.54 -2.57 3.18
CA LEU A 44 -18.49 -3.35 3.85
C LEU A 44 -18.62 -3.16 5.37
N ASP A 45 -18.97 -4.24 6.06
CA ASP A 45 -19.13 -4.24 7.51
C ASP A 45 -17.79 -4.12 8.24
N THR A 46 -17.84 -3.76 9.52
CA THR A 46 -16.66 -3.77 10.40
C THR A 46 -16.14 -5.20 10.53
N PRO A 47 -14.81 -5.43 10.36
CA PRO A 47 -14.25 -6.76 10.56
C PRO A 47 -14.44 -7.21 12.03
N PRO A 48 -14.62 -8.52 12.28
CA PRO A 48 -14.55 -9.07 13.61
C PRO A 48 -13.18 -8.82 14.25
N SER A 49 -13.09 -8.83 15.58
CA SER A 49 -11.82 -8.66 16.25
C SER A 49 -10.83 -9.79 15.91
N VAL A 50 -9.54 -9.46 15.85
CA VAL A 50 -8.47 -10.44 15.60
C VAL A 50 -8.53 -11.61 16.59
N ALA A 51 -8.88 -11.33 17.86
CA ALA A 51 -9.04 -12.37 18.90
C ALA A 51 -10.17 -13.34 18.56
N ALA A 52 -11.34 -12.82 18.17
CA ALA A 52 -12.47 -13.66 17.77
C ALA A 52 -12.14 -14.52 16.54
N LEU A 53 -11.45 -13.93 15.55
CA LEU A 53 -11.04 -14.65 14.35
C LEU A 53 -9.97 -15.71 14.64
N ARG A 54 -9.05 -15.45 15.57
CA ARG A 54 -8.08 -16.47 16.01
C ARG A 54 -8.76 -17.68 16.65
N VAL A 55 -9.79 -17.47 17.46
CA VAL A 55 -10.60 -18.56 18.01
C VAL A 55 -11.34 -19.30 16.89
N ALA A 56 -11.96 -18.55 15.98
CA ALA A 56 -12.71 -19.13 14.84
C ALA A 56 -11.79 -19.87 13.84
N SER A 57 -10.51 -19.58 13.81
CA SER A 57 -9.54 -20.22 12.91
C SER A 57 -9.21 -21.66 13.27
N LEU A 58 -9.64 -22.14 14.46
CA LEU A 58 -9.37 -23.50 14.95
C LEU A 58 -7.88 -23.89 14.90
N GLY A 59 -6.98 -22.92 15.09
CA GLY A 59 -5.53 -23.09 15.05
C GLY A 59 -4.87 -22.72 13.73
N GLU A 60 -5.65 -22.38 12.69
CA GLU A 60 -5.13 -22.03 11.36
C GLU A 60 -5.38 -20.55 10.99
N PRO A 61 -4.79 -19.59 11.71
CA PRO A 61 -5.05 -18.17 11.49
C PRO A 61 -4.62 -17.68 10.10
N ILE A 62 -3.59 -18.29 9.51
CA ILE A 62 -3.11 -17.93 8.16
C ILE A 62 -4.17 -18.29 7.11
N ALA A 63 -4.79 -19.47 7.21
CA ALA A 63 -5.86 -19.87 6.30
C ALA A 63 -7.04 -18.90 6.39
N LEU A 64 -7.42 -18.49 7.60
CA LEU A 64 -8.48 -17.52 7.80
C LEU A 64 -8.10 -16.12 7.28
N ALA A 65 -6.82 -15.71 7.41
CA ALA A 65 -6.32 -14.48 6.80
C ALA A 65 -6.46 -14.49 5.28
N GLN A 66 -6.17 -15.63 4.63
CA GLN A 66 -6.34 -15.79 3.19
C GLN A 66 -7.81 -15.73 2.77
N LEU A 67 -8.71 -16.38 3.50
CA LEU A 67 -10.15 -16.30 3.27
C LEU A 67 -10.68 -14.86 3.43
N ALA A 68 -10.25 -14.15 4.47
CA ALA A 68 -10.60 -12.76 4.69
C ALA A 68 -10.06 -11.85 3.56
N THR A 69 -8.88 -12.16 3.04
CA THR A 69 -8.30 -11.46 1.89
C THR A 69 -9.14 -11.68 0.63
N LEU A 70 -9.53 -12.92 0.35
CA LEU A 70 -10.41 -13.24 -0.78
C LEU A 70 -11.78 -12.58 -0.64
N TYR A 71 -12.34 -12.56 0.57
CA TYR A 71 -13.58 -11.86 0.86
C TYR A 71 -13.48 -10.37 0.53
N LEU A 72 -12.41 -9.70 0.98
CA LEU A 72 -12.19 -8.29 0.72
C LEU A 72 -11.98 -8.00 -0.76
N GLN A 73 -11.26 -8.88 -1.48
CA GLN A 73 -11.05 -8.74 -2.92
C GLN A 73 -12.34 -8.93 -3.74
N ALA A 74 -13.18 -9.90 -3.33
CA ALA A 74 -14.42 -10.18 -4.04
C ALA A 74 -15.54 -9.20 -3.69
N PHE A 75 -15.31 -8.30 -2.72
CA PHE A 75 -16.37 -7.46 -2.17
C PHE A 75 -16.91 -6.42 -3.17
N ASP A 76 -16.11 -6.00 -4.11
CA ASP A 76 -16.50 -5.10 -5.20
C ASP A 76 -17.39 -5.78 -6.25
N ASN A 77 -17.45 -7.12 -6.27
CA ASN A 77 -18.20 -7.90 -7.23
C ASN A 77 -19.25 -8.78 -6.52
N GLN A 78 -20.35 -8.15 -6.15
CA GLN A 78 -21.46 -8.82 -5.45
C GLN A 78 -22.48 -9.38 -6.45
N PRO A 79 -23.31 -10.38 -6.05
CA PRO A 79 -24.30 -10.98 -6.95
C PRO A 79 -25.22 -9.93 -7.58
N GLY A 80 -25.07 -9.72 -8.89
CA GLY A 80 -25.87 -8.77 -9.67
C GLY A 80 -25.49 -7.30 -9.53
N VAL A 81 -24.43 -6.97 -8.77
CA VAL A 81 -23.95 -5.59 -8.58
C VAL A 81 -22.43 -5.55 -8.59
N SER A 82 -21.85 -4.68 -9.40
CA SER A 82 -20.43 -4.34 -9.32
C SER A 82 -20.26 -2.98 -8.63
N ILE A 83 -19.47 -2.95 -7.57
CA ILE A 83 -19.23 -1.74 -6.77
C ILE A 83 -17.87 -1.19 -7.19
N PRO A 84 -17.78 -0.01 -7.84
CA PRO A 84 -16.50 0.60 -8.13
C PRO A 84 -15.68 0.85 -6.86
N PHE A 85 -14.37 0.65 -6.87
CA PHE A 85 -13.49 0.89 -5.71
C PHE A 85 -13.66 2.26 -5.08
N ARG A 86 -13.97 3.29 -5.89
CA ARG A 86 -14.27 4.64 -5.40
C ARG A 86 -15.50 4.73 -4.49
N ASN A 87 -16.36 3.72 -4.50
CA ASN A 87 -17.58 3.69 -3.67
C ASN A 87 -17.40 2.89 -2.39
N LEU A 88 -16.24 2.24 -2.21
CA LEU A 88 -15.92 1.53 -0.97
C LEU A 88 -15.62 2.51 0.16
N ASP A 89 -15.97 2.11 1.38
CA ASP A 89 -15.54 2.80 2.60
C ASP A 89 -14.09 2.43 2.93
N TYR A 90 -13.17 3.33 2.64
CA TYR A 90 -11.74 3.12 2.83
C TYR A 90 -11.35 3.01 4.31
N SER A 91 -12.13 3.55 5.22
CA SER A 91 -11.91 3.34 6.65
C SER A 91 -12.18 1.88 7.03
N ARG A 92 -13.18 1.25 6.43
CA ARG A 92 -13.46 -0.18 6.59
C ARG A 92 -12.41 -1.04 5.91
N VAL A 93 -11.99 -0.65 4.71
CA VAL A 93 -10.90 -1.35 3.99
C VAL A 93 -9.63 -1.41 4.83
N THR A 94 -9.20 -0.29 5.44
CA THR A 94 -8.01 -0.28 6.31
C THR A 94 -8.18 -1.15 7.54
N GLN A 95 -9.39 -1.18 8.14
CA GLN A 95 -9.68 -2.06 9.27
C GLN A 95 -9.58 -3.54 8.88
N TRP A 96 -10.12 -3.93 7.71
CA TRP A 96 -10.01 -5.29 7.20
C TRP A 96 -8.55 -5.67 6.92
N LEU A 97 -7.79 -4.81 6.24
CA LEU A 97 -6.37 -5.04 5.97
C LEU A 97 -5.56 -5.18 7.28
N ALA A 98 -5.83 -4.34 8.29
CA ALA A 98 -5.20 -4.44 9.61
C ALA A 98 -5.56 -5.77 10.31
N THR A 99 -6.83 -6.19 10.22
CA THR A 99 -7.29 -7.45 10.80
C THR A 99 -6.63 -8.66 10.13
N ILE A 100 -6.51 -8.65 8.79
CA ILE A 100 -5.82 -9.69 8.02
C ILE A 100 -4.34 -9.78 8.44
N LEU A 101 -3.64 -8.63 8.54
CA LEU A 101 -2.26 -8.57 9.04
C LEU A 101 -2.14 -8.97 10.50
N GLY A 102 -3.18 -8.78 11.32
CA GLY A 102 -3.25 -9.26 12.69
C GLY A 102 -3.34 -10.79 12.79
N LEU A 103 -3.91 -11.46 11.78
CA LEU A 103 -3.96 -12.92 11.67
C LEU A 103 -2.67 -13.49 11.08
N ASP A 104 -2.14 -12.86 10.03
CA ASP A 104 -0.88 -13.18 9.37
C ASP A 104 0.07 -11.97 9.34
N PRO A 105 0.85 -11.73 10.39
CA PRO A 105 1.77 -10.58 10.46
C PRO A 105 2.89 -10.62 9.41
N LEU A 106 3.20 -11.80 8.87
CA LEU A 106 4.24 -11.99 7.86
C LEU A 106 3.72 -11.80 6.44
N GLY A 107 2.40 -11.77 6.27
CA GLY A 107 1.72 -11.62 4.99
C GLY A 107 2.09 -10.31 4.30
N GLN A 108 2.48 -10.41 3.03
CA GLN A 108 2.84 -9.24 2.20
C GLN A 108 1.69 -8.79 1.32
N TYR A 109 0.74 -9.66 1.05
CA TYR A 109 -0.32 -9.39 0.10
C TYR A 109 -1.28 -8.27 0.55
N PRO A 110 -1.69 -8.17 1.83
CA PRO A 110 -2.48 -7.03 2.30
C PRO A 110 -1.76 -5.68 2.16
N MET A 111 -0.42 -5.69 2.29
CA MET A 111 0.39 -4.50 2.05
C MET A 111 0.43 -4.11 0.57
N LEU A 112 0.52 -5.11 -0.33
CA LEU A 112 0.42 -4.90 -1.77
C LEU A 112 -0.95 -4.30 -2.13
N MET A 113 -2.04 -4.86 -1.60
CA MET A 113 -3.38 -4.34 -1.84
C MET A 113 -3.50 -2.87 -1.41
N ALA A 114 -3.03 -2.54 -0.20
CA ALA A 114 -3.03 -1.17 0.30
C ALA A 114 -2.22 -0.24 -0.59
N ALA A 115 -0.97 -0.63 -0.94
CA ALA A 115 -0.03 0.23 -1.62
C ALA A 115 -0.29 0.37 -3.13
N GLN A 116 -0.87 -0.65 -3.78
CA GLN A 116 -0.99 -0.67 -5.25
C GLN A 116 -2.42 -0.76 -5.77
N VAL A 117 -3.33 -1.45 -5.09
CA VAL A 117 -4.69 -1.63 -5.59
C VAL A 117 -5.59 -0.47 -5.14
N TYR A 118 -5.68 -0.26 -3.85
CA TYR A 118 -6.59 0.76 -3.30
C TYR A 118 -6.10 2.19 -3.50
N THR A 119 -4.82 2.41 -3.73
CA THR A 119 -4.28 3.72 -4.12
C THR A 119 -4.56 4.09 -5.58
N GLN A 120 -5.09 3.21 -6.43
CA GLN A 120 -5.38 3.53 -7.83
C GLN A 120 -6.62 4.43 -8.02
N VAL A 121 -7.45 4.58 -7.01
CA VAL A 121 -8.61 5.49 -7.09
C VAL A 121 -8.12 6.93 -7.04
N PRO A 122 -8.45 7.79 -8.03
CA PRO A 122 -8.01 9.18 -8.08
C PRO A 122 -8.82 10.06 -7.11
N ASP A 123 -8.58 9.87 -5.82
CA ASP A 123 -9.20 10.60 -4.71
C ASP A 123 -8.15 10.82 -3.62
N ALA A 124 -7.69 12.05 -3.48
CA ALA A 124 -6.58 12.39 -2.59
C ALA A 124 -6.83 12.03 -1.12
N ALA A 125 -8.08 12.07 -0.64
CA ALA A 125 -8.40 11.71 0.74
C ALA A 125 -8.26 10.19 0.95
N ARG A 126 -8.73 9.39 0.01
CA ARG A 126 -8.60 7.92 0.04
C ARG A 126 -7.17 7.47 -0.16
N GLU A 127 -6.46 8.09 -1.10
CA GLU A 127 -5.03 7.83 -1.30
C GLU A 127 -4.23 8.13 -0.03
N ARG A 128 -4.48 9.29 0.61
CA ARG A 128 -3.84 9.67 1.87
C ARG A 128 -4.09 8.63 2.95
N LEU A 129 -5.31 8.17 3.09
CA LEU A 129 -5.68 7.15 4.08
C LEU A 129 -4.92 5.83 3.85
N MET A 130 -4.73 5.43 2.59
CA MET A 130 -3.96 4.23 2.25
C MET A 130 -2.45 4.40 2.49
N VAL A 131 -1.86 5.53 2.10
CA VAL A 131 -0.43 5.75 2.31
C VAL A 131 -0.08 5.87 3.79
N GLU A 132 -0.96 6.50 4.59
CA GLU A 132 -0.83 6.56 6.05
C GLU A 132 -1.00 5.18 6.70
N PHE A 133 -1.93 4.36 6.22
CA PHE A 133 -2.07 2.97 6.65
C PHE A 133 -0.79 2.17 6.39
N VAL A 134 -0.22 2.27 5.18
CA VAL A 134 1.04 1.58 4.84
C VAL A 134 2.17 2.02 5.75
N HIS A 135 2.28 3.33 6.03
CA HIS A 135 3.28 3.85 6.97
C HIS A 135 3.09 3.29 8.40
N ALA A 136 1.85 3.31 8.91
CA ALA A 136 1.55 2.76 10.23
C ALA A 136 1.91 1.27 10.33
N GLN A 137 1.67 0.52 9.27
CA GLN A 137 2.05 -0.90 9.20
C GLN A 137 3.56 -1.09 9.04
N PHE A 138 4.25 -0.20 8.31
CA PHE A 138 5.72 -0.21 8.22
C PHE A 138 6.36 -0.07 9.59
N LEU A 139 5.87 0.82 10.44
CA LEU A 139 6.42 1.05 11.79
C LEU A 139 6.38 -0.21 12.69
N GLN A 140 5.53 -1.18 12.39
CA GLN A 140 5.45 -2.45 13.13
C GLN A 140 6.52 -3.46 12.70
N ASP A 141 6.93 -3.47 11.43
CA ASP A 141 7.98 -4.35 10.90
C ASP A 141 8.73 -3.64 9.75
N PRO A 142 9.62 -2.67 10.06
CA PRO A 142 10.29 -1.85 9.06
C PRO A 142 11.11 -2.65 8.06
N ASN A 143 11.89 -3.65 8.55
CA ASN A 143 12.79 -4.44 7.71
C ASN A 143 12.07 -5.34 6.70
N ARG A 144 10.82 -5.68 6.94
CA ARG A 144 10.01 -6.50 6.03
C ARG A 144 9.15 -5.63 5.10
N ARG A 145 8.68 -4.46 5.60
CA ARG A 145 7.66 -3.64 4.95
C ARG A 145 8.21 -2.41 4.24
N TRP A 146 9.54 -2.17 4.25
CA TRP A 146 10.18 -1.00 3.60
C TRP A 146 9.79 -0.81 2.14
N ARG A 147 9.64 -1.92 1.39
CA ARG A 147 9.31 -1.86 -0.05
C ARG A 147 7.96 -1.18 -0.31
N TRP A 148 7.01 -1.42 0.55
CA TRP A 148 5.67 -0.83 0.45
C TRP A 148 5.70 0.64 0.83
N LEU A 149 6.47 1.00 1.86
CA LEU A 149 6.66 2.40 2.22
C LEU A 149 7.42 3.16 1.12
N ALA A 150 8.44 2.56 0.50
CA ALA A 150 9.12 3.16 -0.65
C ALA A 150 8.16 3.43 -1.82
N HIS A 151 7.26 2.50 -2.11
CA HIS A 151 6.24 2.69 -3.15
C HIS A 151 5.31 3.87 -2.83
N VAL A 152 4.75 3.91 -1.63
CA VAL A 152 3.82 4.99 -1.26
C VAL A 152 4.53 6.33 -1.02
N THR A 153 5.84 6.34 -0.79
CA THR A 153 6.66 7.56 -0.80
C THR A 153 6.61 8.24 -2.16
N ILE A 154 6.78 7.47 -3.22
CA ILE A 154 6.68 7.96 -4.61
C ILE A 154 5.27 8.48 -4.89
N MET A 155 4.24 7.79 -4.38
CA MET A 155 2.85 8.21 -4.54
C MET A 155 2.55 9.51 -3.77
N ALA A 156 3.06 9.64 -2.53
CA ALA A 156 2.92 10.87 -1.75
C ALA A 156 3.50 12.07 -2.51
N LYS A 157 4.66 11.89 -3.15
CA LYS A 157 5.30 12.94 -3.93
C LYS A 157 4.53 13.29 -5.21
N HIS A 158 4.26 12.28 -6.06
CA HIS A 158 3.81 12.52 -7.44
C HIS A 158 2.30 12.57 -7.62
N ARG A 159 1.53 11.97 -6.72
CA ARG A 159 0.07 11.95 -6.82
C ARG A 159 -0.61 12.85 -5.79
N LEU A 160 -0.15 12.79 -4.54
CA LEU A 160 -0.67 13.67 -3.49
C LEU A 160 -0.01 15.06 -3.52
N HIS A 161 1.12 15.21 -4.26
CA HIS A 161 1.92 16.43 -4.30
C HIS A 161 2.28 16.92 -2.88
N ASP A 162 2.59 15.98 -1.99
CA ASP A 162 2.93 16.23 -0.60
C ASP A 162 4.39 15.82 -0.34
N ASP A 163 5.29 16.73 -0.69
CA ASP A 163 6.74 16.52 -0.55
C ASP A 163 7.16 16.34 0.92
N ALA A 164 6.47 17.01 1.85
CA ALA A 164 6.74 16.88 3.28
C ALA A 164 6.41 15.47 3.77
N LEU A 165 5.30 14.89 3.32
CA LEU A 165 4.91 13.53 3.60
C LEU A 165 5.90 12.52 2.98
N ALA A 166 6.26 12.72 1.72
CA ALA A 166 7.21 11.89 1.01
C ALA A 166 8.58 11.89 1.71
N LEU A 167 9.08 13.07 2.09
CA LEU A 167 10.35 13.20 2.81
C LEU A 167 10.32 12.52 4.19
N ARG A 168 9.20 12.63 4.92
CA ARG A 168 9.01 11.93 6.18
C ARG A 168 9.12 10.41 6.00
N TYR A 169 8.46 9.86 5.02
CA TYR A 169 8.48 8.41 4.74
C TYR A 169 9.86 7.93 4.31
N ALA A 170 10.54 8.70 3.45
CA ALA A 170 11.91 8.37 3.03
C ALA A 170 12.91 8.40 4.20
N ARG A 171 12.80 9.38 5.11
CA ARG A 171 13.59 9.44 6.34
C ARG A 171 13.33 8.26 7.26
N ASP A 172 12.08 7.83 7.39
CA ASP A 172 11.73 6.67 8.21
C ASP A 172 12.29 5.37 7.62
N ILE A 173 12.29 5.19 6.30
CA ILE A 173 12.98 4.07 5.65
C ILE A 173 14.48 4.08 5.99
N ALA A 174 15.13 5.22 5.79
CA ALA A 174 16.58 5.35 6.04
C ALA A 174 16.96 5.05 7.49
N ARG A 175 16.13 5.48 8.44
CA ARG A 175 16.40 5.36 9.87
C ARG A 175 16.00 4.00 10.45
N LEU A 176 14.85 3.45 10.04
CA LEU A 176 14.22 2.32 10.71
C LEU A 176 14.37 0.98 9.99
N ALA A 177 14.77 1.00 8.70
CA ALA A 177 14.88 -0.20 7.91
C ALA A 177 16.33 -0.45 7.42
N PRO A 178 17.27 -0.81 8.31
CA PRO A 178 18.67 -1.05 7.93
C PRO A 178 18.83 -2.20 6.92
N ALA A 179 17.88 -3.15 6.87
CA ALA A 179 17.86 -4.21 5.86
C ALA A 179 17.35 -3.75 4.49
N ALA A 180 16.86 -2.53 4.35
CA ALA A 180 16.49 -1.98 3.06
C ALA A 180 17.73 -1.74 2.19
N PRO A 181 17.65 -1.96 0.87
CA PRO A 181 18.77 -1.70 -0.04
C PRO A 181 19.14 -0.21 -0.04
N THR A 182 20.37 0.08 -0.40
CA THR A 182 20.95 1.43 -0.35
C THR A 182 20.09 2.44 -1.08
N TRP A 183 19.62 2.14 -2.29
CA TRP A 183 18.76 3.03 -3.06
C TRP A 183 17.49 3.47 -2.32
N ALA A 184 16.86 2.57 -1.55
CA ALA A 184 15.66 2.89 -0.80
C ALA A 184 15.97 3.81 0.40
N ARG A 185 17.12 3.62 1.04
CA ARG A 185 17.58 4.49 2.13
C ARG A 185 18.05 5.86 1.64
N GLN A 186 18.45 5.94 0.36
CA GLN A 186 18.88 7.19 -0.29
C GLN A 186 17.70 8.03 -0.83
N MET A 187 16.49 7.51 -0.90
CA MET A 187 15.34 8.24 -1.44
C MET A 187 15.17 9.64 -0.85
N GLN A 188 15.49 9.82 0.44
CA GLN A 188 15.42 11.12 1.10
C GLN A 188 16.34 12.18 0.45
N ILE A 189 17.50 11.78 -0.09
CA ILE A 189 18.44 12.69 -0.73
C ILE A 189 17.84 13.24 -2.02
N PHE A 190 17.27 12.35 -2.84
CA PHE A 190 16.64 12.74 -4.10
C PHE A 190 15.39 13.60 -3.89
N ILE A 191 14.61 13.32 -2.83
CA ILE A 191 13.46 14.16 -2.50
C ILE A 191 13.91 15.56 -2.05
N LEU A 192 14.96 15.64 -1.22
CA LEU A 192 15.52 16.93 -0.77
C LEU A 192 16.06 17.76 -1.94
N GLU A 193 16.74 17.11 -2.88
CA GLU A 193 17.21 17.76 -4.10
C GLU A 193 16.03 18.32 -4.93
N ASP A 194 15.00 17.52 -5.14
CA ASP A 194 13.84 17.91 -5.93
C ASP A 194 13.04 19.08 -5.33
N ILE A 195 13.01 19.19 -4.01
CA ILE A 195 12.34 20.32 -3.32
C ILE A 195 13.26 21.54 -3.13
N GLY A 196 14.50 21.49 -3.66
CA GLY A 196 15.44 22.59 -3.59
C GLY A 196 16.26 22.69 -2.29
N GLU A 197 16.14 21.71 -1.38
CA GLU A 197 16.91 21.61 -0.13
C GLU A 197 18.32 21.05 -0.39
N LEU A 198 19.06 21.70 -1.34
CA LEU A 198 20.32 21.21 -1.86
C LEU A 198 21.40 21.05 -0.78
N GLU A 199 21.46 21.97 0.20
CA GLU A 199 22.42 21.86 1.30
C GLU A 199 22.18 20.61 2.15
N SER A 200 20.93 20.35 2.49
CA SER A 200 20.55 19.14 3.22
C SER A 200 20.87 17.88 2.43
N ALA A 201 20.62 17.88 1.13
CA ALA A 201 20.93 16.78 0.23
C ALA A 201 22.45 16.53 0.15
N LYS A 202 23.27 17.58 0.00
CA LYS A 202 24.74 17.51 -0.04
C LYS A 202 25.33 16.93 1.25
N ILE A 203 24.85 17.40 2.40
CA ILE A 203 25.32 16.91 3.71
C ILE A 203 25.06 15.40 3.84
N LEU A 204 23.83 14.95 3.51
CA LEU A 204 23.48 13.53 3.58
C LEU A 204 24.29 12.70 2.58
N LEU A 205 24.43 13.17 1.35
CA LEU A 205 25.17 12.48 0.30
C LEU A 205 26.68 12.41 0.63
N GLY A 206 27.25 13.50 1.11
CA GLY A 206 28.64 13.55 1.57
C GLY A 206 28.90 12.61 2.75
N GLY A 207 27.98 12.56 3.72
CA GLY A 207 28.05 11.63 4.85
C GLY A 207 27.96 10.16 4.41
N LEU A 208 27.11 9.86 3.45
CA LEU A 208 26.97 8.51 2.90
C LEU A 208 28.25 8.04 2.17
N LEU A 209 28.85 8.94 1.36
CA LEU A 209 30.12 8.66 0.67
C LEU A 209 31.27 8.48 1.65
N ALA A 210 31.35 9.33 2.68
CA ALA A 210 32.40 9.27 3.71
C ALA A 210 32.25 8.03 4.61
N GLY A 211 31.03 7.53 4.82
CA GLY A 211 30.75 6.37 5.67
C GLY A 211 31.19 5.01 5.09
N GLY A 212 31.55 4.94 3.79
CA GLY A 212 32.04 3.72 3.15
C GLY A 212 30.98 2.60 3.07
N GLU A 213 29.71 2.93 3.22
CA GLU A 213 28.60 1.95 3.16
C GLU A 213 28.32 1.47 1.73
N ILE A 214 28.75 2.24 0.73
CA ILE A 214 28.54 1.93 -0.69
C ILE A 214 29.66 1.02 -1.16
N ARG A 215 29.30 -0.19 -1.56
CA ARG A 215 30.25 -1.21 -2.04
C ARG A 215 30.26 -1.40 -3.56
N ASP A 216 29.27 -0.86 -4.25
CA ASP A 216 29.18 -0.91 -5.71
C ASP A 216 29.90 0.29 -6.32
N ASP A 217 30.91 0.05 -7.13
CA ASP A 217 31.72 1.09 -7.76
C ASP A 217 30.90 1.99 -8.69
N ARG A 218 29.86 1.47 -9.33
CA ARG A 218 28.99 2.24 -10.21
C ARG A 218 28.10 3.18 -9.40
N GLU A 219 27.57 2.68 -8.29
CA GLU A 219 26.76 3.49 -7.36
C GLU A 219 27.64 4.60 -6.75
N LEU A 220 28.85 4.26 -6.34
CA LEU A 220 29.84 5.22 -5.81
C LEU A 220 30.15 6.33 -6.82
N HIS A 221 30.41 5.94 -8.07
CA HIS A 221 30.70 6.91 -9.15
C HIS A 221 29.50 7.81 -9.42
N PHE A 222 28.30 7.24 -9.58
CA PHE A 222 27.07 7.99 -9.79
C PHE A 222 26.80 9.02 -8.69
N LEU A 223 26.94 8.64 -7.42
CA LEU A 223 26.67 9.52 -6.29
C LEU A 223 27.75 10.59 -6.14
N THR A 224 29.02 10.28 -6.50
CA THR A 224 30.11 11.27 -6.52
C THR A 224 29.87 12.32 -7.58
N GLU A 225 29.55 11.92 -8.80
CA GLU A 225 29.21 12.86 -9.89
C GLU A 225 28.01 13.74 -9.51
N ARG A 226 27.00 13.17 -8.86
CA ARG A 226 25.82 13.92 -8.42
C ARG A 226 26.19 14.97 -7.36
N LEU A 227 27.03 14.62 -6.39
CA LEU A 227 27.52 15.56 -5.39
C LEU A 227 28.31 16.71 -6.02
N GLU A 228 29.14 16.41 -7.03
CA GLU A 228 29.89 17.42 -7.76
C GLU A 228 28.96 18.32 -8.59
N GLY A 229 27.95 17.76 -9.22
CA GLY A 229 26.92 18.52 -9.93
C GLY A 229 26.22 19.52 -9.02
N MET A 230 25.72 19.07 -7.86
CA MET A 230 25.08 19.95 -6.86
C MET A 230 25.99 21.08 -6.37
N LYS A 231 27.33 20.85 -6.24
CA LYS A 231 28.30 21.86 -5.87
C LYS A 231 28.55 22.89 -6.99
N ASN A 232 28.43 22.46 -8.24
CA ASN A 232 28.65 23.35 -9.40
C ASN A 232 27.43 24.23 -9.66
N ASP A 233 26.21 23.72 -9.48
CA ASP A 233 24.97 24.49 -9.62
C ASP A 233 24.91 25.65 -8.61
N GLU A 234 25.40 25.43 -7.38
CA GLU A 234 25.52 26.49 -6.38
C GLU A 234 26.48 27.62 -6.80
N LYS A 235 27.59 27.27 -7.43
CA LYS A 235 28.58 28.28 -7.93
C LYS A 235 28.02 29.09 -9.11
N GLN A 236 27.06 28.55 -9.85
CA GLN A 236 26.47 29.22 -11.01
C GLN A 236 25.22 30.03 -10.67
N THR A 237 24.62 29.86 -9.48
CA THR A 237 23.52 30.70 -9.02
C THR A 237 24.10 31.97 -8.40
N PRO A 238 24.10 33.12 -9.11
CA PRO A 238 24.64 34.38 -8.52
C PRO A 238 23.75 34.78 -7.38
N THR A 239 24.34 35.05 -6.24
CA THR A 239 23.74 35.61 -5.04
C THR A 239 23.00 36.88 -5.36
N THR A 240 21.75 36.81 -5.81
CA THR A 240 20.87 37.98 -5.91
C THR A 240 20.28 38.26 -4.54
N LYS A 241 21.14 38.54 -3.58
CA LYS A 241 20.76 39.08 -2.28
C LYS A 241 21.52 40.36 -2.02
N ASN A 242 20.77 41.46 -1.99
CA ASN A 242 21.09 42.84 -1.62
C ASN A 242 21.16 43.84 -2.79
N ARG A 243 19.99 44.22 -3.29
CA ARG A 243 19.77 45.64 -3.58
C ARG A 243 18.77 46.15 -2.52
N HIS A 244 19.32 46.62 -1.42
CA HIS A 244 18.61 47.53 -0.53
C HIS A 244 18.22 48.76 -1.36
N SER A 245 16.94 48.98 -1.44
CA SER A 245 16.33 50.25 -1.83
C SER A 245 16.84 51.34 -0.88
N GLU A 246 17.71 52.18 -1.36
CA GLU A 246 17.94 53.52 -0.75
C GLU A 246 16.63 54.31 -0.82
N PRO A 247 16.21 54.95 0.28
CA PRO A 247 15.06 55.84 0.24
C PRO A 247 15.44 57.14 -0.41
N SER A 248 14.86 57.48 -1.56
CA SER A 248 14.90 58.80 -2.17
C SER A 248 14.43 59.87 -1.22
N ALA A 249 15.30 60.80 -0.85
CA ALA A 249 14.99 61.98 -0.10
C ALA A 249 14.03 62.92 -0.92
N PRO A 250 13.08 63.64 -0.29
CA PRO A 250 12.23 64.58 -0.97
C PRO A 250 13.00 65.89 -1.20
N GLY A 251 13.26 66.23 -2.47
CA GLY A 251 13.76 67.55 -2.88
C GLY A 251 12.66 68.59 -2.72
N GLY A 252 12.96 69.61 -1.92
CA GLY A 252 12.13 70.76 -1.72
C GLY A 252 12.08 71.71 -2.91
N LYS A 253 11.08 72.52 -2.86
CA LYS A 253 10.68 73.64 -3.73
C LYS A 253 11.75 74.74 -3.91
N PRO A 254 11.51 75.70 -4.82
CA PRO A 254 10.42 76.68 -4.69
C PRO A 254 9.38 76.65 -5.81
#